data_080e69ead8b2fa6317063505267cd404
#
_entry.id   080e69ead8b2fa6317063505267cd404
#
_cell.length_a   1.000
_cell.length_b   1.000
_cell.length_c   1.000
_cell.angle_alpha   90.00
_cell.angle_beta   90.00
_cell.angle_gamma   90.00
#
_symmetry.space_group_name_H-M   'P 1'
#
loop_
_entity.id
_entity.type
_entity.pdbx_description
1 polymer ?
#
loop_
_entity_poly.entity_id
_entity_poly.type
_entity_poly.pdbx_seq_one_letter_code
_entity_poly.pdbx_strand_id
1 'polypeptide(L)'
;MFFYRIKQFFWSLSSDINEDDEKYVENILNNNELKLFKKLAKCEQKHSINVSKDVKILCKEKHVNSEVLVKLALLHDIGKIQKSVNIINKSIIVILNSITKGKIKKFSNIKDIDVYYNHGKMGVDILKRYSYNSRFLYLIENHHNENILCDNELNIIKICDNKN
;
A
#
# COMPACT_ATOMS: atom_id res chain seq x y z
N MET A 1 13.89 3.56 -15.36
CA MET A 1 13.15 3.16 -14.14
C MET A 1 12.89 4.31 -13.17
N PHE A 2 13.86 5.16 -12.83
CA PHE A 2 13.73 6.29 -11.89
C PHE A 2 12.68 7.34 -12.34
N PHE A 3 12.75 7.84 -13.58
CA PHE A 3 11.79 8.81 -14.12
C PHE A 3 10.35 8.27 -14.21
N TYR A 4 10.20 6.96 -14.40
CA TYR A 4 8.88 6.31 -14.44
C TYR A 4 8.20 6.33 -13.07
N ARG A 5 8.91 6.03 -11.98
CA ARG A 5 8.39 6.12 -10.60
C ARG A 5 8.01 7.54 -10.18
N ILE A 6 8.80 8.52 -10.62
CA ILE A 6 8.47 9.95 -10.40
C ILE A 6 7.17 10.29 -11.15
N LYS A 7 7.02 9.86 -12.39
CA LYS A 7 5.83 10.11 -13.21
C LYS A 7 4.58 9.41 -12.63
N GLN A 8 4.70 8.16 -12.19
CA GLN A 8 3.62 7.43 -11.50
C GLN A 8 3.20 8.17 -10.23
N PHE A 9 4.16 8.63 -9.45
CA PHE A 9 3.91 9.41 -8.25
C PHE A 9 3.11 10.70 -8.57
N PHE A 10 3.52 11.47 -9.57
CA PHE A 10 2.77 12.68 -9.97
C PHE A 10 1.39 12.34 -10.53
N TRP A 11 1.21 11.23 -11.22
CA TRP A 11 -0.10 10.76 -11.68
C TRP A 11 -1.02 10.37 -10.51
N SER A 12 -0.50 9.71 -9.49
CA SER A 12 -1.29 9.37 -8.30
C SER A 12 -1.75 10.61 -7.53
N LEU A 13 -1.01 11.74 -7.65
CA LEU A 13 -1.38 13.02 -7.04
C LEU A 13 -2.53 13.73 -7.74
N SER A 14 -2.68 13.54 -9.04
CA SER A 14 -3.66 14.26 -9.88
C SER A 14 -4.95 13.49 -10.10
N SER A 15 -5.04 12.23 -9.66
CA SER A 15 -6.22 11.40 -9.87
C SER A 15 -7.17 11.46 -8.68
N ASP A 16 -8.32 12.09 -8.88
CA ASP A 16 -9.39 12.14 -7.90
C ASP A 16 -10.07 10.77 -7.73
N ILE A 17 -10.59 10.53 -6.55
CA ILE A 17 -11.48 9.40 -6.25
C ILE A 17 -12.87 9.79 -6.76
N ASN A 18 -13.40 9.02 -7.69
CA ASN A 18 -14.74 9.21 -8.23
C ASN A 18 -15.78 8.34 -7.50
N GLU A 19 -17.07 8.54 -7.82
CA GLU A 19 -18.18 7.79 -7.21
C GLU A 19 -18.06 6.25 -7.41
N ASP A 20 -17.54 5.79 -8.54
CA ASP A 20 -17.36 4.36 -8.80
C ASP A 20 -16.24 3.77 -7.92
N ASP A 21 -15.19 4.54 -7.65
CA ASP A 21 -14.14 4.17 -6.71
C ASP A 21 -14.68 4.07 -5.29
N GLU A 22 -15.51 5.03 -4.86
CA GLU A 22 -16.14 5.02 -3.54
C GLU A 22 -17.04 3.79 -3.37
N LYS A 23 -17.93 3.53 -4.32
CA LYS A 23 -18.80 2.34 -4.33
C LYS A 23 -17.98 1.05 -4.34
N TYR A 24 -16.88 1.00 -5.10
CA TYR A 24 -15.99 -0.15 -5.13
C TYR A 24 -15.42 -0.46 -3.75
N VAL A 25 -14.92 0.55 -3.05
CA VAL A 25 -14.36 0.39 -1.70
C VAL A 25 -15.44 -0.02 -0.68
N GLU A 26 -16.61 0.62 -0.73
CA GLU A 26 -17.73 0.34 0.17
C GLU A 26 -18.30 -1.08 0.00
N ASN A 27 -18.23 -1.66 -1.19
CA ASN A 27 -18.63 -3.04 -1.43
C ASN A 27 -17.64 -4.09 -0.88
N ILE A 28 -16.40 -3.70 -0.58
CA ILE A 28 -15.34 -4.63 -0.14
C ILE A 28 -15.04 -4.48 1.35
N LEU A 29 -15.00 -3.25 1.85
CA LEU A 29 -14.64 -2.93 3.23
C LEU A 29 -15.89 -2.83 4.12
N ASN A 30 -15.83 -3.42 5.31
CA ASN A 30 -16.85 -3.16 6.32
C ASN A 30 -16.74 -1.74 6.90
N ASN A 31 -17.73 -1.32 7.69
CA ASN A 31 -17.80 0.03 8.23
C ASN A 31 -16.56 0.47 9.04
N ASN A 32 -15.93 -0.45 9.77
CA ASN A 32 -14.74 -0.14 10.56
C ASN A 32 -13.50 -0.02 9.68
N GLU A 33 -13.35 -0.91 8.72
CA GLU A 33 -12.29 -0.90 7.72
C GLU A 33 -12.39 0.36 6.84
N LEU A 34 -13.60 0.73 6.43
CA LEU A 34 -13.86 1.93 5.64
C LEU A 34 -13.48 3.22 6.39
N LYS A 35 -13.85 3.31 7.68
CA LYS A 35 -13.43 4.44 8.53
C LYS A 35 -11.90 4.53 8.65
N LEU A 36 -11.24 3.39 8.68
CA LEU A 36 -9.79 3.32 8.75
C LEU A 36 -9.16 3.74 7.41
N PHE A 37 -9.65 3.20 6.30
CA PHE A 37 -9.21 3.52 4.94
C PHE A 37 -9.35 5.03 4.62
N LYS A 38 -10.47 5.64 5.02
CA LYS A 38 -10.71 7.09 4.83
C LYS A 38 -9.74 8.00 5.62
N LYS A 39 -8.93 7.45 6.55
CA LYS A 39 -7.85 8.21 7.21
C LYS A 39 -6.57 8.30 6.38
N LEU A 40 -6.41 7.48 5.35
CA LEU A 40 -5.31 7.63 4.40
C LEU A 40 -5.41 8.95 3.65
N ALA A 41 -4.28 9.51 3.23
CA ALA A 41 -4.28 10.62 2.30
C ALA A 41 -4.98 10.23 0.99
N LYS A 42 -5.64 11.17 0.30
CA LYS A 42 -6.40 10.87 -0.93
C LYS A 42 -5.58 10.16 -2.00
N CYS A 43 -4.32 10.54 -2.18
CA CYS A 43 -3.40 9.87 -3.11
C CYS A 43 -3.12 8.42 -2.71
N GLU A 44 -2.99 8.10 -1.41
CA GLU A 44 -2.80 6.74 -0.92
C GLU A 44 -4.08 5.91 -1.07
N GLN A 45 -5.25 6.52 -0.83
CA GLN A 45 -6.54 5.87 -1.09
C GLN A 45 -6.66 5.48 -2.57
N LYS A 46 -6.38 6.42 -3.49
CA LYS A 46 -6.44 6.16 -4.94
C LYS A 46 -5.44 5.11 -5.38
N HIS A 47 -4.20 5.16 -4.87
CA HIS A 47 -3.20 4.13 -5.09
C HIS A 47 -3.72 2.75 -4.66
N SER A 48 -4.19 2.61 -3.43
CA SER A 48 -4.71 1.35 -2.91
C SER A 48 -5.91 0.81 -3.71
N ILE A 49 -6.78 1.70 -4.23
CA ILE A 49 -7.89 1.34 -5.12
C ILE A 49 -7.35 0.75 -6.42
N ASN A 50 -6.37 1.40 -7.05
CA ASN A 50 -5.77 0.93 -8.30
C ASN A 50 -5.08 -0.41 -8.10
N VAL A 51 -4.26 -0.55 -7.06
CA VAL A 51 -3.63 -1.83 -6.68
C VAL A 51 -4.66 -2.93 -6.48
N SER A 52 -5.74 -2.65 -5.78
CA SER A 52 -6.82 -3.60 -5.51
C SER A 52 -7.53 -4.07 -6.80
N LYS A 53 -7.79 -3.15 -7.74
CA LYS A 53 -8.35 -3.48 -9.06
C LYS A 53 -7.41 -4.37 -9.88
N ASP A 54 -6.10 -4.06 -9.89
CA ASP A 54 -5.09 -4.88 -10.57
C ASP A 54 -4.93 -6.25 -9.92
N VAL A 55 -4.96 -6.34 -8.58
CA VAL A 55 -4.97 -7.62 -7.85
C VAL A 55 -6.16 -8.48 -8.28
N LYS A 56 -7.36 -7.90 -8.40
CA LYS A 56 -8.56 -8.63 -8.84
C LYS A 56 -8.37 -9.22 -10.24
N ILE A 57 -7.79 -8.46 -11.17
CA ILE A 57 -7.51 -8.91 -12.54
C ILE A 57 -6.47 -10.03 -12.52
N LEU A 58 -5.33 -9.81 -11.86
CA LEU A 58 -4.23 -10.76 -11.83
C LEU A 58 -4.60 -12.08 -11.13
N CYS A 59 -5.41 -12.02 -10.07
CA CYS A 59 -5.95 -13.22 -9.41
C CYS A 59 -6.82 -14.04 -10.36
N LYS A 60 -7.68 -13.37 -11.17
CA LYS A 60 -8.49 -14.05 -12.18
C LYS A 60 -7.63 -14.76 -13.22
N GLU A 61 -6.60 -14.10 -13.73
CA GLU A 61 -5.65 -14.67 -14.69
C GLU A 61 -4.88 -15.87 -14.12
N LYS A 62 -4.54 -15.82 -12.84
CA LYS A 62 -3.79 -16.89 -12.15
C LYS A 62 -4.67 -17.96 -11.49
N HIS A 63 -5.99 -17.87 -11.62
CA HIS A 63 -6.95 -18.77 -10.98
C HIS A 63 -6.80 -18.84 -9.44
N VAL A 64 -6.48 -17.70 -8.81
CA VAL A 64 -6.36 -17.55 -7.35
C VAL A 64 -7.64 -16.89 -6.82
N ASN A 65 -8.10 -17.31 -5.62
CA ASN A 65 -9.21 -16.63 -4.96
C ASN A 65 -8.81 -15.18 -4.61
N SER A 66 -9.57 -14.23 -5.14
CA SER A 66 -9.24 -12.80 -5.06
C SER A 66 -9.81 -12.09 -3.84
N GLU A 67 -10.82 -12.63 -3.16
CA GLU A 67 -11.61 -11.90 -2.16
C GLU A 67 -10.75 -11.31 -1.04
N VAL A 68 -9.92 -12.14 -0.42
CA VAL A 68 -9.03 -11.72 0.66
C VAL A 68 -7.93 -10.79 0.15
N LEU A 69 -7.34 -11.07 -1.02
CA LEU A 69 -6.24 -10.29 -1.59
C LEU A 69 -6.68 -8.91 -2.07
N VAL A 70 -7.89 -8.79 -2.61
CA VAL A 70 -8.50 -7.52 -3.02
C VAL A 70 -8.71 -6.61 -1.79
N LYS A 71 -9.24 -7.15 -0.69
CA LYS A 71 -9.36 -6.42 0.58
C LYS A 71 -7.99 -6.03 1.13
N LEU A 72 -7.04 -6.97 1.12
CA LEU A 72 -5.68 -6.73 1.57
C LEU A 72 -5.03 -5.59 0.79
N ALA A 73 -5.20 -5.56 -0.53
CA ALA A 73 -4.68 -4.50 -1.38
C ALA A 73 -5.25 -3.12 -1.05
N LEU A 74 -6.52 -3.03 -0.62
CA LEU A 74 -7.08 -1.77 -0.11
C LEU A 74 -6.44 -1.32 1.22
N LEU A 75 -5.95 -2.25 2.03
CA LEU A 75 -5.46 -1.98 3.39
C LEU A 75 -3.93 -2.10 3.53
N HIS A 76 -3.18 -2.46 2.45
CA HIS A 76 -1.75 -2.75 2.57
C HIS A 76 -0.94 -1.57 3.12
N ASP A 77 -1.34 -0.37 2.76
CA ASP A 77 -0.69 0.89 3.11
C ASP A 77 -1.27 1.56 4.38
N ILE A 78 -2.14 0.88 5.12
CA ILE A 78 -2.86 1.46 6.26
C ILE A 78 -1.94 1.99 7.38
N GLY A 79 -0.73 1.47 7.48
CA GLY A 79 0.27 1.98 8.41
C GLY A 79 0.65 3.45 8.18
N LYS A 80 0.45 3.97 6.97
CA LYS A 80 0.73 5.36 6.61
C LYS A 80 -0.21 6.38 7.29
N ILE A 81 -1.34 5.93 7.88
CA ILE A 81 -2.24 6.81 8.66
C ILE A 81 -1.59 7.34 9.95
N GLN A 82 -0.57 6.67 10.46
CA GLN A 82 0.14 7.14 11.67
C GLN A 82 0.84 8.48 11.48
N LYS A 83 1.12 8.84 10.23
CA LYS A 83 1.48 10.19 9.83
C LYS A 83 1.01 10.43 8.39
N SER A 84 0.18 11.44 8.21
CA SER A 84 -0.01 12.07 6.90
C SER A 84 1.33 12.69 6.48
N VAL A 85 2.18 11.88 5.82
CA VAL A 85 3.42 12.39 5.24
C VAL A 85 3.02 13.38 4.14
N ASN A 86 3.44 14.63 4.27
CA ASN A 86 3.23 15.61 3.22
C ASN A 86 3.78 15.03 1.91
N ILE A 87 3.00 15.10 0.85
CA ILE A 87 3.30 14.59 -0.49
C ILE A 87 4.72 14.98 -0.94
N ILE A 88 5.15 16.20 -0.62
CA ILE A 88 6.49 16.72 -0.92
C ILE A 88 7.56 15.91 -0.16
N ASN A 89 7.36 15.63 1.12
CA ASN A 89 8.32 14.86 1.92
C ASN A 89 8.42 13.41 1.41
N LYS A 90 7.31 12.79 1.00
CA LYS A 90 7.30 11.45 0.40
C LYS A 90 8.15 11.41 -0.88
N SER A 91 7.96 12.38 -1.78
CA SER A 91 8.75 12.49 -3.02
C SER A 91 10.24 12.61 -2.74
N ILE A 92 10.60 13.47 -1.78
CA ILE A 92 12.00 13.67 -1.37
C ILE A 92 12.59 12.36 -0.81
N ILE A 93 11.85 11.63 0.01
CA ILE A 93 12.31 10.34 0.57
C ILE A 93 12.52 9.31 -0.52
N VAL A 94 11.60 9.18 -1.49
CA VAL A 94 11.74 8.26 -2.63
C VAL A 94 12.99 8.60 -3.47
N ILE A 95 13.22 9.89 -3.74
CA ILE A 95 14.40 10.37 -4.48
C ILE A 95 15.68 10.07 -3.69
N LEU A 96 15.72 10.44 -2.42
CA LEU A 96 16.87 10.20 -1.55
C LEU A 96 17.15 8.70 -1.37
N ASN A 97 16.10 7.87 -1.24
CA ASN A 97 16.26 6.43 -1.17
C ASN A 97 16.91 5.86 -2.43
N SER A 98 16.51 6.33 -3.60
CA SER A 98 17.09 5.92 -4.88
C SER A 98 18.54 6.36 -5.03
N ILE A 99 18.85 7.64 -4.72
CA ILE A 99 20.20 8.20 -4.82
C ILE A 99 21.16 7.54 -3.82
N THR A 100 20.70 7.32 -2.58
CA THR A 100 21.53 6.74 -1.51
C THR A 100 21.57 5.22 -1.53
N LYS A 101 20.88 4.57 -2.49
CA LYS A 101 20.75 3.10 -2.58
C LYS A 101 20.30 2.49 -1.24
N GLY A 102 19.27 3.10 -0.63
CA GLY A 102 18.69 2.64 0.63
C GLY A 102 19.42 3.10 1.90
N LYS A 103 20.55 3.79 1.82
CA LYS A 103 21.32 4.23 3.02
C LYS A 103 20.56 5.23 3.90
N ILE A 104 19.57 5.94 3.34
CA ILE A 104 18.69 6.86 4.10
C ILE A 104 17.93 6.14 5.24
N LYS A 105 17.78 4.82 5.18
CA LYS A 105 17.18 4.01 6.25
C LYS A 105 17.86 4.22 7.62
N LYS A 106 19.14 4.61 7.65
CA LYS A 106 19.87 4.93 8.89
C LYS A 106 19.24 6.11 9.66
N PHE A 107 18.44 6.93 9.01
CA PHE A 107 17.75 8.07 9.60
C PHE A 107 16.29 7.76 9.95
N SER A 108 15.96 6.50 10.30
CA SER A 108 14.61 6.08 10.72
C SER A 108 14.14 6.75 12.03
N ASN A 109 15.02 7.47 12.74
CA ASN A 109 14.62 8.39 13.82
C ASN A 109 13.77 9.57 13.32
N ILE A 110 13.85 9.90 12.01
CA ILE A 110 12.97 10.86 11.36
C ILE A 110 11.66 10.13 11.01
N LYS A 111 10.56 10.58 11.58
CA LYS A 111 9.25 9.92 11.50
C LYS A 111 8.78 9.63 10.07
N ASP A 112 9.08 10.50 9.11
CA ASP A 112 8.69 10.31 7.72
C ASP A 112 9.46 9.16 7.06
N ILE A 113 10.75 9.03 7.40
CA ILE A 113 11.61 7.93 6.94
C ILE A 113 11.18 6.62 7.61
N ASP A 114 10.86 6.67 8.90
CA ASP A 114 10.35 5.51 9.63
C ASP A 114 9.05 4.97 9.00
N VAL A 115 8.07 5.83 8.76
CA VAL A 115 6.82 5.43 8.08
C VAL A 115 7.10 4.86 6.70
N TYR A 116 7.99 5.47 5.92
CA TYR A 116 8.33 4.97 4.58
C TYR A 116 8.84 3.52 4.59
N TYR A 117 9.68 3.15 5.56
CA TYR A 117 10.25 1.80 5.62
C TYR A 117 9.44 0.81 6.45
N ASN A 118 8.68 1.28 7.43
CA ASN A 118 8.06 0.44 8.45
C ASN A 118 6.53 0.46 8.43
N HIS A 119 5.89 1.10 7.42
CA HIS A 119 4.41 1.18 7.36
C HIS A 119 3.73 -0.20 7.30
N GLY A 120 4.35 -1.23 6.72
CA GLY A 120 3.83 -2.60 6.76
C GLY A 120 3.65 -3.09 8.19
N LYS A 121 4.70 -2.97 9.04
CA LYS A 121 4.65 -3.31 10.46
C LYS A 121 3.65 -2.43 11.23
N MET A 122 3.65 -1.13 10.97
CA MET A 122 2.69 -0.19 11.57
C MET A 122 1.25 -0.54 11.18
N GLY A 123 1.03 -1.01 9.94
CA GLY A 123 -0.26 -1.52 9.46
C GLY A 123 -0.72 -2.74 10.26
N VAL A 124 0.18 -3.68 10.53
CA VAL A 124 -0.11 -4.83 11.40
C VAL A 124 -0.51 -4.39 12.80
N ASP A 125 0.20 -3.43 13.40
CA ASP A 125 -0.13 -2.95 14.76
C ASP A 125 -1.51 -2.27 14.84
N ILE A 126 -1.96 -1.65 13.74
CA ILE A 126 -3.31 -1.12 13.62
C ILE A 126 -4.32 -2.26 13.45
N LEU A 127 -4.06 -3.18 12.51
CA LEU A 127 -5.01 -4.21 12.10
C LEU A 127 -5.16 -5.36 13.10
N LYS A 128 -4.19 -5.60 14.00
CA LYS A 128 -4.31 -6.56 15.11
C LYS A 128 -5.57 -6.38 15.98
N ARG A 129 -6.14 -5.17 15.97
CA ARG A 129 -7.37 -4.84 16.70
C ARG A 129 -8.65 -5.28 15.97
N TYR A 130 -8.51 -5.80 14.75
CA TYR A 130 -9.60 -6.15 13.85
C TYR A 130 -9.47 -7.63 13.51
N SER A 131 -9.76 -8.54 14.23
CA SER A 131 -9.88 -10.02 14.05
C SER A 131 -9.36 -10.62 12.71
N TYR A 132 -8.28 -10.08 12.13
CA TYR A 132 -7.63 -10.64 10.97
C TYR A 132 -6.78 -11.85 11.36
N ASN A 133 -6.77 -12.88 10.49
CA ASN A 133 -5.91 -14.04 10.69
C ASN A 133 -4.41 -13.70 10.50
N SER A 134 -3.55 -14.59 10.98
CA SER A 134 -2.09 -14.41 10.92
C SER A 134 -1.57 -14.28 9.47
N ARG A 135 -2.20 -14.95 8.52
CA ARG A 135 -1.80 -14.88 7.11
C ARG A 135 -2.03 -13.50 6.52
N PHE A 136 -3.20 -12.90 6.78
CA PHE A 136 -3.50 -11.54 6.34
C PHE A 136 -2.48 -10.53 6.89
N LEU A 137 -2.21 -10.60 8.20
CA LEU A 137 -1.26 -9.72 8.86
C LEU A 137 0.17 -9.90 8.33
N TYR A 138 0.58 -11.15 8.07
CA TYR A 138 1.87 -11.47 7.46
C TYR A 138 2.02 -10.83 6.08
N LEU A 139 1.00 -10.89 5.22
CA LEU A 139 1.03 -10.29 3.89
C LEU A 139 1.12 -8.75 3.98
N ILE A 140 0.37 -8.13 4.91
CA ILE A 140 0.47 -6.69 5.19
C ILE A 140 1.89 -6.31 5.62
N GLU A 141 2.51 -7.05 6.53
CA GLU A 141 3.85 -6.75 7.04
C GLU A 141 4.91 -6.82 5.94
N ASN A 142 4.78 -7.79 5.05
CA ASN A 142 5.84 -8.19 4.13
C ASN A 142 5.63 -7.74 2.68
N HIS A 143 4.62 -6.91 2.38
CA HIS A 143 4.31 -6.54 0.98
C HIS A 143 5.45 -5.82 0.24
N HIS A 144 6.43 -5.25 0.95
CA HIS A 144 7.66 -4.68 0.38
C HIS A 144 8.91 -5.53 0.62
N ASN A 145 8.80 -6.72 1.21
CA ASN A 145 9.96 -7.54 1.53
C ASN A 145 10.44 -8.31 0.29
N GLU A 146 11.43 -7.78 -0.40
CA GLU A 146 12.02 -8.35 -1.63
C GLU A 146 12.73 -9.70 -1.41
N ASN A 147 13.04 -10.08 -0.16
CA ASN A 147 13.72 -11.34 0.13
C ASN A 147 12.77 -12.56 0.11
N ILE A 148 11.46 -12.34 0.14
CA ILE A 148 10.46 -13.42 0.08
C ILE A 148 10.04 -13.60 -1.36
N LEU A 149 10.54 -14.66 -2.02
CA LEU A 149 10.31 -14.93 -3.44
C LEU A 149 9.26 -16.00 -3.70
N CYS A 150 9.16 -17.00 -2.80
CA CYS A 150 8.33 -18.19 -3.01
C CYS A 150 6.94 -18.09 -2.35
N ASP A 151 6.29 -16.92 -2.42
CA ASP A 151 4.96 -16.69 -1.87
C ASP A 151 4.05 -16.09 -2.95
N ASN A 152 3.16 -16.91 -3.49
CA ASN A 152 2.32 -16.54 -4.63
C ASN A 152 1.40 -15.35 -4.33
N GLU A 153 0.74 -15.32 -3.16
CA GLU A 153 -0.17 -14.24 -2.78
C GLU A 153 0.60 -12.93 -2.56
N LEU A 154 1.74 -13.02 -1.86
CA LEU A 154 2.62 -11.89 -1.63
C LEU A 154 3.17 -11.33 -2.95
N ASN A 155 3.54 -12.20 -3.88
CA ASN A 155 4.04 -11.80 -5.19
C ASN A 155 2.96 -11.10 -6.04
N ILE A 156 1.69 -11.53 -5.94
CA ILE A 156 0.57 -10.83 -6.60
C ILE A 156 0.47 -9.40 -6.07
N ILE A 157 0.49 -9.22 -4.76
CA ILE A 157 0.43 -7.88 -4.14
C ILE A 157 1.62 -7.03 -4.59
N LYS A 158 2.85 -7.54 -4.51
CA LYS A 158 4.07 -6.81 -4.92
C LYS A 158 4.05 -6.39 -6.40
N ILE A 159 3.59 -7.27 -7.29
CA ILE A 159 3.51 -6.97 -8.73
C ILE A 159 2.54 -5.81 -8.97
N CYS A 160 1.36 -5.86 -8.34
CA CYS A 160 0.34 -4.84 -8.52
C CYS A 160 0.71 -3.51 -7.87
N ASP A 161 1.32 -3.54 -6.68
CA ASP A 161 1.82 -2.36 -5.97
C ASP A 161 2.96 -1.67 -6.74
N ASN A 162 3.94 -2.44 -7.23
CA ASN A 162 5.05 -1.90 -8.03
C ASN A 162 4.63 -1.32 -9.40
N LYS A 163 3.48 -1.75 -9.93
CA LYS A 163 2.93 -1.24 -11.20
C LYS A 163 2.26 0.13 -11.03
N ASN A 164 1.65 0.40 -9.87
CA ASN A 164 0.89 1.60 -9.53
C ASN A 164 1.69 2.61 -8.70
#